data_9eb624789513ad882949624a8952c3e0
#
_entry.id   9eb624789513ad882949624a8952c3e0
#
_cell.length_a   1.000
_cell.length_b   1.000
_cell.length_c   1.000
_cell.angle_alpha   90.00
_cell.angle_beta   90.00
_cell.angle_gamma   90.00
#
_symmetry.space_group_name_H-M   'P 1'
#
loop_
_entity.id
_entity.type
_entity.pdbx_description
1 polymer ?
#
loop_
_entity_poly.entity_id
_entity_poly.type
_entity_poly.pdbx_seq_one_letter_code
_entity_poly.pdbx_strand_id
1 'polypeptide(L)'
;MENDPARRGVTRAVQVCAALNGTGAQYLVIGGIACVLHGHVRATKDVDILIQRTAENARRVLAALETVGYGFAREWPPEEILKKPITVIGDDPAVDIFTVAWSVKYDDAIARGSIAEVEGVAIPFIGIDDLIATKRTGRARDVADIEVLEEIKRLRG
;
A
#
# COMPACT_ATOMS: atom_id res chain seq x y z
N MET A 1 -7.68 -9.61 18.44
CA MET A 1 -7.79 -11.06 18.40
C MET A 1 -7.44 -11.57 17.02
N GLU A 2 -7.12 -12.83 16.90
CA GLU A 2 -6.69 -13.42 15.63
C GLU A 2 -7.73 -13.29 14.52
N ASN A 3 -9.01 -13.20 14.86
CA ASN A 3 -10.10 -13.08 13.88
C ASN A 3 -10.50 -11.65 13.56
N ASP A 4 -9.80 -10.66 14.10
CA ASP A 4 -10.06 -9.26 13.77
C ASP A 4 -9.65 -9.00 12.32
N PRO A 5 -10.59 -8.57 11.43
CA PRO A 5 -10.26 -8.33 10.02
C PRO A 5 -9.18 -7.28 9.80
N ALA A 6 -9.15 -6.22 10.62
CA ALA A 6 -8.11 -5.20 10.51
C ALA A 6 -6.74 -5.79 10.85
N ARG A 7 -6.67 -6.61 11.90
CA ARG A 7 -5.43 -7.26 12.32
C ARG A 7 -4.92 -8.25 11.27
N ARG A 8 -5.83 -9.03 10.66
CA ARG A 8 -5.44 -9.98 9.60
C ARG A 8 -4.86 -9.25 8.40
N GLY A 9 -5.46 -8.14 8.00
CA GLY A 9 -4.94 -7.32 6.91
C GLY A 9 -3.55 -6.79 7.19
N VAL A 10 -3.31 -6.27 8.41
CA VAL A 10 -2.00 -5.78 8.80
C VAL A 10 -0.97 -6.93 8.84
N THR A 11 -1.35 -8.10 9.37
CA THR A 11 -0.45 -9.28 9.40
C THR A 11 -0.02 -9.68 7.99
N ARG A 12 -0.95 -9.67 7.03
CA ARG A 12 -0.63 -9.97 5.64
C ARG A 12 0.30 -8.92 5.03
N ALA A 13 0.04 -7.65 5.33
CA ALA A 13 0.90 -6.56 4.89
C ALA A 13 2.32 -6.69 5.43
N VAL A 14 2.49 -7.15 6.67
CA VAL A 14 3.81 -7.40 7.26
C VAL A 14 4.61 -8.39 6.41
N GLN A 15 3.99 -9.48 5.99
CA GLN A 15 4.66 -10.49 5.15
C GLN A 15 5.09 -9.91 3.81
N VAL A 16 4.21 -9.17 3.15
CA VAL A 16 4.49 -8.53 1.86
C VAL A 16 5.59 -7.49 2.01
N CYS A 17 5.50 -6.64 3.03
CA CYS A 17 6.49 -5.59 3.26
C CYS A 17 7.86 -6.14 3.62
N ALA A 18 7.92 -7.22 4.41
CA ALA A 18 9.20 -7.88 4.69
C ALA A 18 9.88 -8.33 3.40
N ALA A 19 9.13 -8.91 2.48
CA ALA A 19 9.66 -9.33 1.19
C ALA A 19 10.11 -8.14 0.33
N LEU A 20 9.29 -7.08 0.28
CA LEU A 20 9.64 -5.85 -0.47
C LEU A 20 10.92 -5.22 0.08
N ASN A 21 11.05 -5.15 1.40
CA ASN A 21 12.26 -4.63 2.04
C ASN A 21 13.48 -5.49 1.69
N GLY A 22 13.29 -6.81 1.62
CA GLY A 22 14.35 -7.75 1.29
C GLY A 22 14.92 -7.57 -0.12
N THR A 23 14.14 -7.09 -1.07
CA THR A 23 14.60 -6.83 -2.44
C THR A 23 15.03 -5.38 -2.65
N GLY A 24 14.88 -4.52 -1.65
CA GLY A 24 15.19 -3.09 -1.77
C GLY A 24 14.16 -2.32 -2.59
N ALA A 25 12.93 -2.83 -2.71
CA ALA A 25 11.86 -2.15 -3.42
C ALA A 25 11.53 -0.79 -2.78
N GLN A 26 11.26 0.19 -3.61
CA GLN A 26 10.86 1.54 -3.19
C GLN A 26 9.34 1.66 -3.28
N TYR A 27 8.67 1.81 -2.14
CA TYR A 27 7.22 1.80 -2.07
C TYR A 27 6.70 2.53 -0.84
N LEU A 28 5.41 2.87 -0.87
CA LEU A 28 4.63 3.32 0.29
C LEU A 28 3.36 2.50 0.35
N VAL A 29 3.02 2.01 1.52
CA VAL A 29 1.72 1.38 1.74
C VAL A 29 0.64 2.47 1.69
N ILE A 30 -0.43 2.22 0.95
CA ILE A 30 -1.59 3.10 0.82
C ILE A 30 -2.87 2.31 1.15
N GLY A 31 -4.03 2.82 0.81
CA GLY A 31 -5.29 2.11 0.93
C GLY A 31 -5.70 1.80 2.37
N GLY A 32 -6.38 0.67 2.55
CA GLY A 32 -6.96 0.28 3.84
C GLY A 32 -5.91 0.06 4.94
N ILE A 33 -4.77 -0.52 4.60
CA ILE A 33 -3.70 -0.73 5.59
C ILE A 33 -3.17 0.62 6.09
N ALA A 34 -2.95 1.58 5.19
CA ALA A 34 -2.53 2.92 5.60
C ALA A 34 -3.57 3.60 6.48
N CYS A 35 -4.87 3.41 6.19
CA CYS A 35 -5.94 3.89 7.07
C CYS A 35 -5.77 3.36 8.48
N VAL A 36 -5.56 2.04 8.62
CA VAL A 36 -5.36 1.40 9.92
C VAL A 36 -4.14 1.98 10.63
N LEU A 37 -3.03 2.15 9.91
CA LEU A 37 -1.80 2.70 10.48
C LEU A 37 -1.95 4.15 10.94
N HIS A 38 -2.86 4.91 10.32
CA HIS A 38 -3.19 6.26 10.76
C HIS A 38 -4.23 6.30 11.90
N GLY A 39 -4.79 5.16 12.29
CA GLY A 39 -5.76 5.09 13.40
C GLY A 39 -7.19 4.88 12.96
N HIS A 40 -7.46 4.79 11.66
CA HIS A 40 -8.79 4.44 11.13
C HIS A 40 -8.90 2.92 11.06
N VAL A 41 -9.31 2.31 12.16
CA VAL A 41 -9.42 0.86 12.28
C VAL A 41 -10.65 0.37 11.52
N ARG A 42 -10.42 -0.36 10.45
CA ARG A 42 -11.46 -0.96 9.62
C ARG A 42 -10.97 -2.24 8.98
N ALA A 43 -11.89 -3.06 8.49
CA ALA A 43 -11.55 -4.27 7.77
C ALA A 43 -10.83 -3.92 6.47
N THR A 44 -9.77 -4.66 6.17
CA THR A 44 -9.04 -4.54 4.92
C THR A 44 -8.49 -5.92 4.55
N LYS A 45 -8.62 -6.28 3.28
CA LYS A 45 -8.21 -7.59 2.78
C LYS A 45 -6.94 -7.50 1.95
N ASP A 46 -6.92 -6.56 1.01
CA ASP A 46 -5.85 -6.45 0.02
C ASP A 46 -4.74 -5.52 0.52
N VAL A 47 -3.56 -5.70 -0.06
CA VAL A 47 -2.40 -4.85 0.24
C VAL A 47 -2.21 -3.91 -0.95
N ASP A 48 -2.32 -2.61 -0.69
CA ASP A 48 -2.16 -1.58 -1.72
C ASP A 48 -0.82 -0.88 -1.52
N ILE A 49 0.00 -0.84 -2.56
CA ILE A 49 1.30 -0.17 -2.53
C ILE A 49 1.44 0.82 -3.68
N LEU A 50 2.01 1.96 -3.39
CA LEU A 50 2.39 2.97 -4.37
C LEU A 50 3.90 2.87 -4.58
N ILE A 51 4.34 2.60 -5.80
CA ILE A 51 5.75 2.31 -6.06
C ILE A 51 6.45 3.42 -6.84
N GLN A 52 7.76 3.53 -6.65
CA GLN A 52 8.60 4.33 -7.52
C GLN A 52 8.51 3.74 -8.94
N ARG A 53 8.25 4.60 -9.93
CA ARG A 53 7.92 4.18 -11.28
C ARG A 53 9.18 4.05 -12.15
N THR A 54 9.96 3.00 -11.88
CA THR A 54 11.12 2.62 -12.70
C THR A 54 11.07 1.12 -12.98
N ALA A 55 11.64 0.70 -14.12
CA ALA A 55 11.70 -0.73 -14.49
C ALA A 55 12.48 -1.53 -13.46
N GLU A 56 13.58 -0.99 -12.96
CA GLU A 56 14.39 -1.65 -11.94
C GLU A 56 13.57 -1.88 -10.65
N ASN A 57 12.83 -0.86 -10.21
CA ASN A 57 12.01 -1.00 -9.02
C ASN A 57 10.84 -1.96 -9.22
N ALA A 58 10.22 -1.94 -10.39
CA ALA A 58 9.15 -2.89 -10.72
C ALA A 58 9.68 -4.34 -10.65
N ARG A 59 10.90 -4.59 -11.13
CA ARG A 59 11.53 -5.91 -10.99
C ARG A 59 11.70 -6.33 -9.54
N ARG A 60 12.14 -5.40 -8.69
CA ARG A 60 12.30 -5.66 -7.25
C ARG A 60 10.97 -6.00 -6.57
N VAL A 61 9.91 -5.28 -6.94
CA VAL A 61 8.56 -5.54 -6.43
C VAL A 61 8.09 -6.94 -6.86
N LEU A 62 8.21 -7.27 -8.13
CA LEU A 62 7.77 -8.57 -8.63
C LEU A 62 8.58 -9.72 -8.02
N ALA A 63 9.89 -9.56 -7.86
CA ALA A 63 10.74 -10.55 -7.22
C ALA A 63 10.33 -10.77 -5.74
N ALA A 64 9.98 -9.72 -5.04
CA ALA A 64 9.50 -9.83 -3.66
C ALA A 64 8.20 -10.62 -3.57
N LEU A 65 7.22 -10.29 -4.43
CA LEU A 65 5.93 -10.95 -4.42
C LEU A 65 6.03 -12.44 -4.73
N GLU A 66 6.95 -12.83 -5.59
CA GLU A 66 7.22 -14.23 -5.88
C GLU A 66 7.52 -15.04 -4.63
N THR A 67 8.22 -14.45 -3.66
CA THR A 67 8.65 -15.15 -2.44
C THR A 67 7.54 -15.34 -1.41
N VAL A 68 6.42 -14.64 -1.53
CA VAL A 68 5.34 -14.65 -0.53
C VAL A 68 4.01 -15.19 -1.06
N GLY A 69 4.08 -16.09 -2.02
CA GLY A 69 2.90 -16.81 -2.50
C GLY A 69 2.38 -16.36 -3.86
N TYR A 70 3.04 -15.42 -4.50
CA TYR A 70 2.66 -14.92 -5.83
C TYR A 70 3.70 -15.36 -6.86
N GLY A 71 3.92 -16.68 -6.98
CA GLY A 71 4.97 -17.24 -7.82
C GLY A 71 4.85 -16.87 -9.30
N PHE A 72 3.63 -16.58 -9.77
CA PHE A 72 3.38 -16.10 -11.12
C PHE A 72 3.79 -14.63 -11.33
N ALA A 73 4.14 -13.89 -10.29
CA ALA A 73 4.57 -12.51 -10.42
C ALA A 73 5.82 -12.38 -11.30
N ARG A 74 6.68 -13.39 -11.30
CA ARG A 74 7.87 -13.43 -12.17
C ARG A 74 7.52 -13.35 -13.67
N GLU A 75 6.31 -13.78 -14.05
CA GLU A 75 5.87 -13.78 -15.44
C GLU A 75 5.47 -12.39 -15.95
N TRP A 76 5.27 -11.43 -15.05
CA TRP A 76 4.92 -10.07 -15.45
C TRP A 76 6.14 -9.32 -15.96
N PRO A 77 6.10 -8.77 -17.19
CA PRO A 77 7.17 -7.88 -17.64
C PRO A 77 7.14 -6.60 -16.81
N PRO A 78 8.28 -6.15 -16.27
CA PRO A 78 8.32 -4.92 -15.49
C PRO A 78 7.75 -3.71 -16.23
N GLU A 79 7.99 -3.63 -17.54
CA GLU A 79 7.50 -2.53 -18.38
C GLU A 79 5.98 -2.44 -18.40
N GLU A 80 5.28 -3.56 -18.29
CA GLU A 80 3.82 -3.57 -18.27
C GLU A 80 3.27 -2.92 -17.00
N ILE A 81 3.97 -3.11 -15.87
CA ILE A 81 3.61 -2.44 -14.61
C ILE A 81 3.64 -0.92 -14.78
N LEU A 82 4.66 -0.42 -15.49
CA LEU A 82 4.87 1.02 -15.66
C LEU A 82 3.83 1.68 -16.55
N LYS A 83 3.15 0.93 -17.40
CA LYS A 83 2.17 1.45 -18.36
C LYS A 83 0.79 1.67 -17.76
N LYS A 84 0.53 1.13 -16.58
CA LYS A 84 -0.80 1.13 -15.96
C LYS A 84 -0.77 1.90 -14.65
N PRO A 85 -1.84 2.62 -14.32
CA PRO A 85 -1.93 3.23 -12.99
C PRO A 85 -2.02 2.19 -11.88
N ILE A 86 -2.61 1.03 -12.15
CA ILE A 86 -2.74 -0.05 -11.18
C ILE A 86 -2.56 -1.41 -11.87
N THR A 87 -1.85 -2.30 -11.20
CA THR A 87 -1.71 -3.71 -11.58
C THR A 87 -2.06 -4.57 -10.38
N VAL A 88 -3.02 -5.48 -10.55
CA VAL A 88 -3.50 -6.35 -9.47
C VAL A 88 -2.81 -7.71 -9.59
N ILE A 89 -2.12 -8.13 -8.54
CA ILE A 89 -1.46 -9.43 -8.47
C ILE A 89 -2.17 -10.29 -7.42
N GLY A 90 -2.67 -11.44 -7.85
CA GLY A 90 -3.40 -12.34 -6.97
C GLY A 90 -4.84 -11.90 -6.74
N ASP A 91 -5.56 -12.62 -5.88
CA ASP A 91 -6.97 -12.32 -5.62
C ASP A 91 -7.38 -12.52 -4.16
N ASP A 92 -6.65 -13.31 -3.36
CA ASP A 92 -7.05 -13.60 -1.97
C ASP A 92 -5.84 -13.80 -1.05
N PRO A 93 -5.27 -12.75 -0.53
CA PRO A 93 -5.49 -11.32 -0.84
C PRO A 93 -4.77 -10.90 -2.12
N ALA A 94 -5.27 -9.87 -2.76
CA ALA A 94 -4.56 -9.24 -3.86
C ALA A 94 -3.50 -8.28 -3.33
N VAL A 95 -2.45 -8.08 -4.13
CA VAL A 95 -1.54 -6.96 -3.98
C VAL A 95 -1.80 -6.02 -5.15
N ASP A 96 -2.26 -4.83 -4.83
CA ASP A 96 -2.56 -3.80 -5.83
C ASP A 96 -1.36 -2.88 -5.93
N ILE A 97 -0.70 -2.89 -7.09
CA ILE A 97 0.50 -2.10 -7.34
C ILE A 97 0.10 -0.85 -8.10
N PHE A 98 0.26 0.31 -7.46
CA PHE A 98 -0.04 1.61 -8.06
C PHE A 98 1.24 2.30 -8.51
N THR A 99 1.26 2.80 -9.73
CA THR A 99 2.28 3.74 -10.21
C THR A 99 1.82 5.17 -10.03
N VAL A 100 0.50 5.37 -9.96
CA VAL A 100 -0.15 6.61 -9.56
C VAL A 100 -1.44 6.23 -8.84
N ALA A 101 -1.70 6.84 -7.69
CA ALA A 101 -2.94 6.63 -6.92
C ALA A 101 -3.75 7.91 -7.00
N TRP A 102 -4.74 7.94 -7.89
CA TRP A 102 -5.50 9.13 -8.27
C TRP A 102 -4.54 10.22 -8.76
N SER A 103 -4.23 11.22 -7.95
CA SER A 103 -3.30 12.31 -8.31
C SER A 103 -1.93 12.17 -7.67
N VAL A 104 -1.67 11.12 -6.89
CA VAL A 104 -0.49 11.01 -6.04
C VAL A 104 0.52 10.03 -6.63
N LYS A 105 1.78 10.47 -6.73
CA LYS A 105 2.91 9.67 -7.20
C LYS A 105 3.91 9.47 -6.07
N TYR A 106 4.63 8.34 -6.12
CA TYR A 106 5.63 7.98 -5.11
C TYR A 106 6.67 9.09 -4.88
N ASP A 107 7.24 9.62 -5.96
CA ASP A 107 8.32 10.61 -5.85
C ASP A 107 7.87 11.89 -5.10
N ASP A 108 6.59 12.23 -5.19
CA ASP A 108 6.03 13.39 -4.50
C ASP A 108 5.68 13.06 -3.04
N ALA A 109 5.21 11.83 -2.79
CA ALA A 109 4.67 11.45 -1.49
C ALA A 109 5.73 10.94 -0.51
N ILE A 110 6.86 10.44 -0.99
CA ILE A 110 7.85 9.76 -0.13
C ILE A 110 8.38 10.66 0.97
N ALA A 111 8.59 11.95 0.69
CA ALA A 111 9.13 12.90 1.69
C ALA A 111 8.16 13.14 2.84
N ARG A 112 6.86 12.91 2.65
CA ARG A 112 5.81 13.12 3.65
C ARG A 112 5.34 11.82 4.30
N GLY A 113 5.90 10.69 3.88
CA GLY A 113 5.55 9.39 4.43
C GLY A 113 6.14 9.17 5.82
N SER A 114 5.69 8.13 6.46
CA SER A 114 6.18 7.69 7.78
C SER A 114 6.55 6.21 7.72
N ILE A 115 7.18 5.72 8.76
CA ILE A 115 7.51 4.31 8.89
C ILE A 115 6.91 3.81 10.20
N ALA A 116 6.13 2.73 10.12
CA ALA A 116 5.66 1.99 11.28
C ALA A 116 6.47 0.72 11.41
N GLU A 117 6.85 0.37 12.63
CA GLU A 117 7.48 -0.94 12.88
C GLU A 117 6.41 -1.88 13.44
N VAL A 118 6.10 -2.92 12.69
CA VAL A 118 5.07 -3.90 13.05
C VAL A 118 5.70 -5.29 12.99
N GLU A 119 5.67 -6.01 14.10
CA GLU A 119 6.27 -7.35 14.20
C GLU A 119 7.73 -7.39 13.72
N GLY A 120 8.49 -6.33 14.02
CA GLY A 120 9.89 -6.22 13.63
C GLY A 120 10.13 -5.82 12.18
N VAL A 121 9.09 -5.52 11.41
CA VAL A 121 9.17 -5.14 10.00
C VAL A 121 8.89 -3.65 9.85
N ALA A 122 9.79 -2.94 9.16
CA ALA A 122 9.58 -1.53 8.84
C ALA A 122 8.58 -1.42 7.68
N ILE A 123 7.47 -0.73 7.92
CA ILE A 123 6.43 -0.53 6.90
C ILE A 123 6.37 0.95 6.57
N PRO A 124 6.91 1.36 5.41
CA PRO A 124 6.73 2.73 4.96
C PRO A 124 5.30 2.93 4.49
N PHE A 125 4.64 3.98 4.97
CA PHE A 125 3.27 4.25 4.60
C PHE A 125 3.05 5.73 4.31
N ILE A 126 2.07 5.99 3.46
CA ILE A 126 1.76 7.32 2.95
C ILE A 126 1.29 8.25 4.07
N GLY A 127 1.68 9.54 3.98
CA GLY A 127 1.21 10.56 4.92
C GLY A 127 -0.30 10.77 4.80
N ILE A 128 -0.91 11.32 5.85
CA ILE A 128 -2.38 11.43 5.93
C ILE A 128 -2.97 12.33 4.84
N ASP A 129 -2.31 13.44 4.52
CA ASP A 129 -2.80 14.35 3.48
C ASP A 129 -2.77 13.70 2.10
N ASP A 130 -1.68 13.00 1.78
CA ASP A 130 -1.56 12.27 0.53
C ASP A 130 -2.55 11.10 0.47
N LEU A 131 -2.75 10.41 1.59
CA LEU A 131 -3.74 9.33 1.66
C LEU A 131 -5.14 9.85 1.36
N ILE A 132 -5.52 10.97 1.94
CA ILE A 132 -6.80 11.64 1.65
C ILE A 132 -6.89 11.96 0.15
N ALA A 133 -5.81 12.51 -0.43
CA ALA A 133 -5.78 12.83 -1.86
C ALA A 133 -6.01 11.59 -2.74
N THR A 134 -5.46 10.43 -2.37
CA THR A 134 -5.69 9.19 -3.13
C THR A 134 -7.14 8.73 -3.11
N LYS A 135 -7.94 9.21 -2.15
CA LYS A 135 -9.32 8.78 -1.95
C LYS A 135 -10.36 9.75 -2.51
N ARG A 136 -9.94 10.80 -3.22
CA ARG A 136 -10.86 11.77 -3.82
C ARG A 136 -11.46 11.26 -5.13
N THR A 137 -11.98 10.05 -5.09
CA THR A 137 -12.55 9.36 -6.26
C THR A 137 -14.04 9.56 -6.40
N GLY A 138 -14.71 10.04 -5.36
CA GLY A 138 -16.17 10.18 -5.32
C GLY A 138 -16.91 8.91 -4.93
N ARG A 139 -16.23 7.77 -4.82
CA ARG A 139 -16.87 6.52 -4.38
C ARG A 139 -17.24 6.63 -2.89
N ALA A 140 -18.42 6.08 -2.54
CA ALA A 140 -18.96 6.19 -1.19
C ALA A 140 -17.97 5.71 -0.11
N ARG A 141 -17.28 4.59 -0.36
CA ARG A 141 -16.30 4.04 0.57
C ARG A 141 -15.13 5.01 0.79
N ASP A 142 -14.66 5.64 -0.27
CA ASP A 142 -13.56 6.60 -0.19
C ASP A 142 -13.99 7.88 0.51
N VAL A 143 -15.21 8.34 0.27
CA VAL A 143 -15.78 9.51 0.96
C VAL A 143 -15.85 9.23 2.47
N ALA A 144 -16.30 8.05 2.86
CA ALA A 144 -16.37 7.66 4.28
C ALA A 144 -14.97 7.61 4.92
N ASP A 145 -13.97 7.07 4.22
CA ASP A 145 -12.59 7.07 4.72
C ASP A 145 -12.06 8.49 4.89
N ILE A 146 -12.32 9.38 3.94
CA ILE A 146 -11.88 10.78 4.03
C ILE A 146 -12.45 11.45 5.26
N GLU A 147 -13.73 11.25 5.56
CA GLU A 147 -14.36 11.85 6.74
C GLU A 147 -13.64 11.44 8.02
N VAL A 148 -13.32 10.16 8.18
CA VAL A 148 -12.59 9.66 9.35
C VAL A 148 -11.16 10.19 9.39
N LEU A 149 -10.47 10.18 8.26
CA LEU A 149 -9.09 10.67 8.19
C LEU A 149 -8.99 12.17 8.49
N GLU A 150 -9.94 12.97 8.00
CA GLU A 150 -9.98 14.39 8.32
C GLU A 150 -10.19 14.63 9.81
N GLU A 151 -11.04 13.83 10.46
CA GLU A 151 -11.24 13.91 11.90
C GLU A 151 -9.97 13.52 12.66
N ILE A 152 -9.28 12.47 12.24
CA ILE A 152 -8.01 12.06 12.85
C ILE A 152 -6.97 13.18 12.71
N LYS A 153 -6.88 13.78 11.53
CA LYS A 153 -5.97 14.90 11.28
C LYS A 153 -6.29 16.08 12.18
N ARG A 154 -7.56 16.41 12.34
CA ARG A 154 -8.01 17.50 13.21
C ARG A 154 -7.61 17.24 14.67
N LEU A 155 -7.74 15.99 15.13
CA LEU A 155 -7.38 15.63 16.51
C LEU A 155 -5.88 15.65 16.77
N ARG A 156 -5.06 15.48 15.74
CA ARG A 156 -3.60 15.58 15.85
C ARG A 156 -3.12 17.02 16.00
N GLY A 157 -3.97 17.94 15.69
CA GLY A 157 -3.69 19.34 15.81
C GLY A 157 -3.31 20.06 14.61
#